data_405d35e13d8280a396fe052e6877347b
#
_entry.id   405d35e13d8280a396fe052e6877347b
#
_cell.length_a   1.000
_cell.length_b   1.000
_cell.length_c   1.000
_cell.angle_alpha   90.00
_cell.angle_beta   90.00
_cell.angle_gamma   90.00
#
_symmetry.space_group_name_H-M   'P 1'
#
loop_
_entity.id
_entity.type
_entity.pdbx_description
1 polymer ?
#
loop_
_entity_poly.entity_id
_entity_poly.type
_entity_poly.pdbx_seq_one_letter_code
_entity_poly.pdbx_strand_id
1 'polypeptide(L)'
;MTVLFASAQEDQVDQEEEKTHSVQSGVYTEEQAERGATIFEETCVACHQPDEFGDGAYIDGWSGQTAHDLIEHIRATMPQDNPGSLKRKDYVDVAAYFFRMNGLPAGDAEMDVNSVRHIRIEGPYHPSGDFFSR
;
A
#
# COMPACT_ATOMS: atom_id res chain seq x y z
N MET A 1 -44.40 17.94 7.42
CA MET A 1 -44.35 17.15 6.43
C MET A 1 -43.14 17.24 5.65
N THR A 2 -42.19 17.32 5.56
CA THR A 2 -41.10 17.50 4.69
C THR A 2 -39.83 17.51 5.40
N VAL A 3 -39.56 16.55 6.20
CA VAL A 3 -38.37 16.59 7.00
C VAL A 3 -37.37 15.55 6.62
N LEU A 4 -37.61 14.79 5.56
CA LEU A 4 -36.85 13.60 5.33
C LEU A 4 -35.55 13.82 4.58
N PHE A 5 -35.30 15.01 4.06
CA PHE A 5 -34.17 15.21 3.17
C PHE A 5 -32.84 15.35 3.89
N ALA A 6 -32.85 15.74 5.14
CA ALA A 6 -31.60 15.97 5.85
C ALA A 6 -30.86 14.67 6.11
N SER A 7 -31.60 13.58 6.35
CA SER A 7 -30.96 12.30 6.61
C SER A 7 -30.19 11.78 5.42
N ALA A 8 -30.74 11.96 4.23
CA ALA A 8 -30.10 11.46 3.01
C ALA A 8 -28.77 12.15 2.77
N GLN A 9 -28.69 13.42 3.08
CA GLN A 9 -27.44 14.15 2.87
C GLN A 9 -26.36 13.69 3.83
N GLU A 10 -26.73 13.41 5.05
CA GLU A 10 -25.76 12.93 6.02
C GLU A 10 -25.20 11.57 5.60
N ASP A 11 -26.05 10.71 5.07
CA ASP A 11 -25.59 9.40 4.61
C ASP A 11 -24.60 9.54 3.47
N GLN A 12 -24.82 10.48 2.58
CA GLN A 12 -23.91 10.67 1.44
C GLN A 12 -22.54 11.13 1.88
N VAL A 13 -22.48 12.00 2.88
CA VAL A 13 -21.21 12.49 3.39
C VAL A 13 -20.42 11.35 4.02
N ASP A 14 -21.08 10.52 4.80
CA ASP A 14 -20.41 9.39 5.42
C ASP A 14 -19.88 8.42 4.38
N GLN A 15 -20.64 8.18 3.33
CA GLN A 15 -20.19 7.26 2.29
C GLN A 15 -18.97 7.78 1.57
N GLU A 16 -18.88 9.08 1.36
CA GLU A 16 -17.71 9.65 0.71
C GLU A 16 -16.47 9.54 1.57
N GLU A 17 -16.61 9.74 2.87
CA GLU A 17 -15.48 9.63 3.77
C GLU A 17 -14.97 8.23 3.86
N GLU A 18 -15.81 7.23 3.61
CA GLU A 18 -15.43 5.84 3.69
C GLU A 18 -15.14 5.24 2.33
N LYS A 19 -15.06 6.07 1.31
CA LYS A 19 -14.88 5.59 -0.05
C LYS A 19 -13.56 4.82 -0.20
N THR A 20 -13.65 3.64 -0.79
CA THR A 20 -12.49 2.81 -1.06
C THR A 20 -11.92 3.13 -2.43
N HIS A 21 -10.63 3.21 -2.51
CA HIS A 21 -9.90 3.43 -3.76
C HIS A 21 -9.20 2.15 -4.15
N SER A 22 -9.14 1.89 -5.45
CA SER A 22 -8.36 0.78 -5.94
C SER A 22 -6.89 1.15 -5.95
N VAL A 23 -6.03 0.19 -5.67
CA VAL A 23 -4.59 0.35 -5.82
C VAL A 23 -4.22 0.70 -7.27
N GLN A 24 -5.15 0.47 -8.21
CA GLN A 24 -4.93 0.81 -9.62
C GLN A 24 -5.13 2.28 -9.92
N SER A 25 -5.55 3.08 -8.95
CA SER A 25 -5.90 4.48 -9.19
C SER A 25 -4.76 5.46 -8.91
N GLY A 26 -3.55 4.96 -8.64
CA GLY A 26 -2.43 5.88 -8.38
C GLY A 26 -2.42 6.38 -6.95
N VAL A 27 -2.22 5.48 -6.00
CA VAL A 27 -2.39 5.78 -4.58
C VAL A 27 -1.10 6.14 -3.86
N TYR A 28 0.05 6.04 -4.53
CA TYR A 28 1.35 6.39 -3.96
C TYR A 28 2.10 7.27 -4.95
N THR A 29 3.20 7.90 -4.52
CA THR A 29 4.04 8.66 -5.43
C THR A 29 5.34 7.91 -5.70
N GLU A 30 6.00 8.25 -6.81
CA GLU A 30 7.30 7.66 -7.12
C GLU A 30 8.32 7.96 -6.02
N GLU A 31 8.27 9.15 -5.46
CA GLU A 31 9.19 9.50 -4.37
C GLU A 31 8.97 8.61 -3.15
N GLN A 32 7.71 8.31 -2.86
CA GLN A 32 7.40 7.41 -1.75
C GLN A 32 7.95 6.02 -2.00
N ALA A 33 7.78 5.50 -3.22
CA ALA A 33 8.30 4.19 -3.57
C ALA A 33 9.82 4.16 -3.50
N GLU A 34 10.49 5.25 -3.89
CA GLU A 34 11.94 5.33 -3.76
C GLU A 34 12.40 5.27 -2.31
N ARG A 35 11.70 5.97 -1.43
CA ARG A 35 12.03 5.88 0.00
C ARG A 35 11.85 4.46 0.50
N GLY A 36 10.78 3.79 0.04
CA GLY A 36 10.54 2.41 0.43
C GLY A 36 11.63 1.48 -0.08
N ALA A 37 12.11 1.71 -1.30
CA ALA A 37 13.22 0.92 -1.85
C ALA A 37 14.47 1.08 -1.00
N THR A 38 14.76 2.29 -0.57
CA THR A 38 15.93 2.56 0.27
C THR A 38 15.81 1.84 1.61
N ILE A 39 14.62 1.91 2.23
CA ILE A 39 14.39 1.21 3.50
C ILE A 39 14.55 -0.30 3.30
N PHE A 40 14.04 -0.83 2.20
CA PHE A 40 14.17 -2.25 1.89
C PHE A 40 15.63 -2.66 1.79
N GLU A 41 16.43 -1.88 1.07
CA GLU A 41 17.86 -2.17 0.93
C GLU A 41 18.60 -2.11 2.25
N GLU A 42 18.24 -1.16 3.11
CA GLU A 42 18.95 -0.99 4.36
C GLU A 42 18.53 -1.99 5.42
N THR A 43 17.31 -2.48 5.36
CA THR A 43 16.73 -3.22 6.47
C THR A 43 16.30 -4.64 6.09
N CYS A 44 15.87 -4.86 4.87
CA CYS A 44 15.19 -6.10 4.50
C CYS A 44 16.06 -7.06 3.69
N VAL A 45 17.03 -6.56 2.92
CA VAL A 45 17.80 -7.43 2.02
C VAL A 45 18.72 -8.38 2.74
N ALA A 46 18.96 -8.19 4.04
CA ALA A 46 19.75 -9.14 4.79
C ALA A 46 19.13 -10.55 4.75
N CYS A 47 17.79 -10.61 4.63
CA CYS A 47 17.08 -11.87 4.63
C CYS A 47 16.21 -12.08 3.39
N HIS A 48 15.92 -11.03 2.63
CA HIS A 48 14.96 -11.10 1.52
C HIS A 48 15.58 -10.58 0.24
N GLN A 49 15.13 -11.15 -0.89
CA GLN A 49 15.45 -10.61 -2.21
C GLN A 49 14.24 -9.84 -2.72
N PRO A 50 14.44 -8.74 -3.45
CA PRO A 50 13.29 -7.96 -3.95
C PRO A 50 12.31 -8.78 -4.78
N ASP A 51 12.78 -9.77 -5.55
CA ASP A 51 11.90 -10.54 -6.40
C ASP A 51 10.91 -11.40 -5.61
N GLU A 52 11.15 -11.63 -4.32
CA GLU A 52 10.16 -12.33 -3.49
C GLU A 52 8.84 -11.55 -3.44
N PHE A 53 8.91 -10.24 -3.55
CA PHE A 53 7.74 -9.39 -3.41
C PHE A 53 7.30 -8.76 -4.72
N GLY A 54 8.11 -8.88 -5.75
CA GLY A 54 7.86 -8.21 -7.02
C GLY A 54 7.55 -9.12 -8.18
N ASP A 55 7.28 -10.39 -7.93
CA ASP A 55 7.01 -11.35 -9.00
C ASP A 55 5.52 -11.51 -9.31
N GLY A 56 4.68 -10.77 -8.65
CA GLY A 56 3.24 -10.83 -8.84
C GLY A 56 2.54 -11.78 -7.89
N ALA A 57 3.19 -12.85 -7.47
CA ALA A 57 2.53 -13.87 -6.65
C ALA A 57 2.29 -13.37 -5.23
N TYR A 58 3.29 -12.68 -4.67
CA TYR A 58 3.15 -12.18 -3.31
C TYR A 58 1.98 -11.20 -3.19
N ILE A 59 1.95 -10.21 -4.09
CA ILE A 59 0.92 -9.19 -4.01
C ILE A 59 -0.46 -9.77 -4.37
N ASP A 60 -0.48 -10.75 -5.27
CA ASP A 60 -1.75 -11.40 -5.63
C ASP A 60 -2.37 -12.10 -4.43
N GLY A 61 -1.55 -12.61 -3.53
CA GLY A 61 -2.05 -13.23 -2.30
C GLY A 61 -2.80 -12.26 -1.40
N TRP A 62 -2.60 -10.96 -1.60
CA TRP A 62 -3.28 -9.93 -0.84
C TRP A 62 -4.47 -9.33 -1.57
N SER A 63 -4.80 -9.83 -2.76
CA SER A 63 -5.92 -9.32 -3.53
C SER A 63 -7.22 -9.43 -2.74
N GLY A 64 -8.01 -8.38 -2.76
CA GLY A 64 -9.25 -8.31 -2.00
C GLY A 64 -9.09 -7.74 -0.61
N GLN A 65 -7.86 -7.59 -0.15
CA GLN A 65 -7.58 -6.98 1.15
C GLN A 65 -7.12 -5.55 0.95
N THR A 66 -6.90 -4.83 2.04
CA THR A 66 -6.50 -3.43 1.95
C THR A 66 -4.98 -3.30 2.09
N ALA A 67 -4.47 -2.16 1.65
CA ALA A 67 -3.06 -1.83 1.90
C ALA A 67 -2.77 -1.84 3.39
N HIS A 68 -3.73 -1.41 4.21
CA HIS A 68 -3.56 -1.46 5.66
C HIS A 68 -3.31 -2.88 6.16
N ASP A 69 -4.06 -3.85 5.64
CA ASP A 69 -3.90 -5.25 6.05
C ASP A 69 -2.50 -5.74 5.75
N LEU A 70 -2.00 -5.45 4.56
CA LEU A 70 -0.66 -5.83 4.16
C LEU A 70 0.39 -5.16 5.06
N ILE A 71 0.26 -3.87 5.26
CA ILE A 71 1.22 -3.10 6.04
C ILE A 71 1.26 -3.59 7.49
N GLU A 72 0.10 -3.85 8.09
CA GLU A 72 0.06 -4.34 9.46
C GLU A 72 0.67 -5.72 9.58
N HIS A 73 0.50 -6.58 8.56
CA HIS A 73 1.15 -7.88 8.57
C HIS A 73 2.67 -7.72 8.55
N ILE A 74 3.18 -6.87 7.67
CA ILE A 74 4.62 -6.65 7.59
C ILE A 74 5.13 -6.09 8.91
N ARG A 75 4.43 -5.12 9.49
CA ARG A 75 4.85 -4.49 10.74
C ARG A 75 4.86 -5.49 11.89
N ALA A 76 3.87 -6.38 11.94
CA ALA A 76 3.75 -7.34 13.03
C ALA A 76 4.82 -8.43 12.96
N THR A 77 5.41 -8.65 11.80
CA THR A 77 6.34 -9.76 11.59
C THR A 77 7.75 -9.35 11.25
N MET A 78 7.97 -8.10 10.80
CA MET A 78 9.28 -7.68 10.27
C MET A 78 9.74 -6.36 10.86
N PRO A 79 11.04 -6.14 10.97
CA PRO A 79 12.12 -7.11 10.76
C PRO A 79 12.00 -8.28 11.74
N GLN A 80 12.41 -9.47 11.31
CA GLN A 80 12.14 -10.67 12.09
C GLN A 80 12.76 -10.63 13.49
N ASP A 81 13.94 -10.02 13.60
CA ASP A 81 14.62 -9.93 14.89
C ASP A 81 14.06 -8.80 15.78
N ASN A 82 13.22 -7.93 15.24
CA ASN A 82 12.62 -6.85 16.02
C ASN A 82 11.36 -6.31 15.33
N PRO A 83 10.27 -7.10 15.33
CA PRO A 83 9.06 -6.68 14.63
C PRO A 83 8.54 -5.33 15.14
N GLY A 84 8.05 -4.52 14.21
CA GLY A 84 7.49 -3.22 14.54
C GLY A 84 8.51 -2.15 14.87
N SER A 85 9.79 -2.41 14.64
CA SER A 85 10.86 -1.49 15.08
C SER A 85 11.00 -0.26 14.18
N LEU A 86 10.49 -0.30 12.95
CA LEU A 86 10.54 0.86 12.08
C LEU A 86 9.37 1.78 12.40
N LYS A 87 9.47 3.03 11.95
CA LYS A 87 8.35 3.95 12.07
C LYS A 87 7.20 3.48 11.19
N ARG A 88 5.96 3.78 11.58
CA ARG A 88 4.81 3.39 10.77
C ARG A 88 4.91 3.92 9.35
N LYS A 89 5.37 5.15 9.20
CA LYS A 89 5.57 5.76 7.89
C LYS A 89 6.52 4.91 7.02
N ASP A 90 7.53 4.32 7.63
CA ASP A 90 8.50 3.52 6.87
C ASP A 90 7.86 2.27 6.30
N TYR A 91 6.97 1.62 7.05
CA TYR A 91 6.26 0.46 6.52
C TYR A 91 5.32 0.85 5.38
N VAL A 92 4.71 2.02 5.46
CA VAL A 92 3.87 2.53 4.37
C VAL A 92 4.71 2.77 3.12
N ASP A 93 5.90 3.35 3.28
CA ASP A 93 6.80 3.58 2.16
C ASP A 93 7.24 2.26 1.51
N VAL A 94 7.52 1.24 2.33
CA VAL A 94 7.89 -0.08 1.79
C VAL A 94 6.75 -0.67 0.97
N ALA A 95 5.51 -0.49 1.42
CA ALA A 95 4.37 -0.97 0.63
C ALA A 95 4.29 -0.26 -0.73
N ALA A 96 4.59 1.03 -0.78
CA ALA A 96 4.64 1.76 -2.05
C ALA A 96 5.68 1.15 -2.99
N TYR A 97 6.83 0.78 -2.46
CA TYR A 97 7.85 0.10 -3.26
C TYR A 97 7.32 -1.23 -3.80
N PHE A 98 6.63 -2.00 -2.96
CA PHE A 98 6.05 -3.27 -3.42
C PHE A 98 5.03 -3.03 -4.53
N PHE A 99 4.22 -1.99 -4.41
CA PHE A 99 3.23 -1.67 -5.44
C PHE A 99 3.92 -1.30 -6.74
N ARG A 100 4.99 -0.51 -6.67
CA ARG A 100 5.73 -0.15 -7.88
C ARG A 100 6.33 -1.37 -8.56
N MET A 101 6.93 -2.27 -7.79
CA MET A 101 7.53 -3.48 -8.36
C MET A 101 6.51 -4.33 -9.10
N ASN A 102 5.25 -4.28 -8.68
CA ASN A 102 4.21 -5.09 -9.27
C ASN A 102 3.41 -4.35 -10.35
N GLY A 103 3.92 -3.22 -10.80
CA GLY A 103 3.34 -2.50 -11.93
C GLY A 103 2.10 -1.69 -11.61
N LEU A 104 1.86 -1.43 -10.34
CA LEU A 104 0.72 -0.61 -9.95
C LEU A 104 1.08 0.86 -10.15
N PRO A 105 0.16 1.69 -10.65
CA PRO A 105 0.50 3.04 -11.05
C PRO A 105 0.75 3.97 -9.88
N ALA A 106 1.67 4.91 -10.08
CA ALA A 106 1.88 6.00 -9.15
C ALA A 106 0.89 7.12 -9.43
N GLY A 107 0.69 7.97 -8.46
CA GLY A 107 -0.18 9.12 -8.55
C GLY A 107 0.47 10.34 -7.95
N ASP A 108 -0.37 11.28 -7.54
CA ASP A 108 0.09 12.60 -7.10
C ASP A 108 0.12 12.77 -5.59
N ALA A 109 -0.44 11.84 -4.85
CA ALA A 109 -0.49 11.92 -3.40
C ALA A 109 0.08 10.67 -2.78
N GLU A 110 0.76 10.83 -1.65
CA GLU A 110 1.36 9.71 -0.94
C GLU A 110 0.33 9.00 -0.09
N MET A 111 0.59 7.71 0.14
CA MET A 111 -0.16 6.98 1.15
C MET A 111 0.27 7.42 2.54
N ASP A 112 -0.66 7.38 3.48
CA ASP A 112 -0.35 7.61 4.88
C ASP A 112 -1.09 6.56 5.72
N VAL A 113 -0.90 6.62 7.03
CA VAL A 113 -1.44 5.60 7.92
C VAL A 113 -2.96 5.57 7.93
N ASN A 114 -3.61 6.63 7.47
CA ASN A 114 -5.06 6.66 7.39
C ASN A 114 -5.57 6.23 6.02
N SER A 115 -4.97 6.74 4.95
CA SER A 115 -5.46 6.44 3.60
C SER A 115 -5.34 4.96 3.26
N VAL A 116 -4.34 4.26 3.82
CA VAL A 116 -4.13 2.84 3.50
C VAL A 116 -5.31 1.97 3.88
N ARG A 117 -6.14 2.43 4.83
CA ARG A 117 -7.32 1.66 5.25
C ARG A 117 -8.39 1.62 4.17
N HIS A 118 -8.30 2.52 3.22
CA HIS A 118 -9.31 2.68 2.16
C HIS A 118 -8.74 2.36 0.78
N ILE A 119 -7.63 1.64 0.72
CA ILE A 119 -7.01 1.25 -0.54
C ILE A 119 -7.14 -0.26 -0.67
N ARG A 120 -7.86 -0.71 -1.72
CA ARG A 120 -8.05 -2.13 -1.99
C ARG A 120 -6.96 -2.63 -2.93
N ILE A 121 -6.34 -3.72 -2.57
CA ILE A 121 -5.35 -4.38 -3.40
C ILE A 121 -6.09 -5.26 -4.40
N GLU A 122 -5.83 -5.04 -5.69
CA GLU A 122 -6.46 -5.81 -6.75
C GLU A 122 -5.64 -5.69 -8.01
N GLY A 123 -5.63 -6.77 -8.78
CA GLY A 123 -4.92 -6.81 -10.05
C GLY A 123 -5.62 -6.04 -11.14
N PRO A 124 -5.03 -6.04 -12.34
CA PRO A 124 -3.91 -6.88 -12.74
C PRO A 124 -2.57 -6.35 -12.24
N TYR A 125 -1.61 -7.27 -12.15
CA TYR A 125 -0.25 -6.93 -11.72
C TYR A 125 0.69 -7.15 -12.89
N HIS A 126 1.67 -6.24 -13.04
CA HIS A 126 2.61 -6.27 -14.15
C HIS A 126 4.02 -6.12 -13.60
N PRO A 127 4.59 -7.20 -13.03
CA PRO A 127 5.95 -7.10 -12.49
C PRO A 127 6.92 -6.72 -13.60
N SER A 128 7.80 -5.76 -13.32
CA SER A 128 8.70 -5.26 -14.33
C SER A 128 9.90 -6.17 -14.55
N GLY A 129 10.26 -6.96 -13.55
CA GLY A 129 11.49 -7.73 -13.59
C GLY A 129 12.72 -6.89 -13.38
N ASP A 130 12.55 -5.61 -13.03
CA ASP A 130 13.65 -4.66 -12.97
C ASP A 130 13.85 -4.23 -11.53
N PHE A 131 14.15 -5.20 -10.68
CA PHE A 131 14.14 -5.00 -9.24
C PHE A 131 15.32 -4.19 -8.72
N PHE A 132 16.42 -4.19 -9.45
CA PHE A 132 17.66 -3.59 -8.97
C PHE A 132 17.99 -2.29 -9.66
N SER A 133 17.18 -1.87 -10.59
CA SER A 133 17.41 -0.68 -11.40
C SER A 133 16.61 0.48 -10.83
N ARG A 134 17.28 1.56 -10.47
CA ARG A 134 16.59 2.73 -9.93
C ARG A 134 17.24 4.00 -10.36
#